data_14c2ca4b93ad9c3180679904a2acd883
#
_entry.id   14c2ca4b93ad9c3180679904a2acd883
#
_cell.length_a   1.000
_cell.length_b   1.000
_cell.length_c   1.000
_cell.angle_alpha   90.00
_cell.angle_beta   90.00
_cell.angle_gamma   90.00
#
_symmetry.space_group_name_H-M   'P 1'
#
loop_
_entity.id
_entity.type
_entity.pdbx_description
1 polymer ?
#
loop_
_entity_poly.entity_id
_entity_poly.type
_entity_poly.pdbx_seq_one_letter_code
_entity_poly.pdbx_strand_id
1 'polypeptide(L)'
;MDEAGFVQTQPNRSAWTETGEVHLITAARGKRLNVMAALISTGELFTAKFWETTTAALFGGFLGLLLESVGRPLTVILDNASIHKAKEIQPLLALLKEKGLTLYFLPPYSPELNRVEKLWHKMKYEWMAFKARNSAGLEADVDKFWTVSALIIE
;
A
#
# COMPACT_ATOMS: atom_id res chain seq x y z
N MET A 1 -1.04 8.95 -1.12
CA MET A 1 -1.47 7.81 -0.29
C MET A 1 -2.13 6.76 -1.15
N ASP A 2 -1.99 5.48 -0.81
CA ASP A 2 -2.59 4.38 -1.56
C ASP A 2 -2.61 3.07 -0.76
N GLU A 3 -3.38 2.08 -1.21
CA GLU A 3 -3.43 0.74 -0.62
C GLU A 3 -2.96 -0.33 -1.62
N ALA A 4 -2.24 -1.31 -1.11
CA ALA A 4 -1.85 -2.48 -1.89
C ALA A 4 -2.05 -3.79 -1.12
N GLY A 5 -2.40 -4.83 -1.85
CA GLY A 5 -2.44 -6.18 -1.30
C GLY A 5 -1.28 -7.01 -1.83
N PHE A 6 -0.66 -7.73 -0.92
CA PHE A 6 0.40 -8.68 -1.20
C PHE A 6 -0.11 -10.09 -0.91
N VAL A 7 0.12 -11.00 -1.82
CA VAL A 7 -0.30 -12.40 -1.69
C VAL A 7 0.90 -13.31 -1.47
N GLN A 8 0.67 -14.47 -0.89
CA GLN A 8 1.73 -15.44 -0.59
C GLN A 8 2.38 -16.01 -1.85
N THR A 9 1.62 -16.04 -2.96
CA THR A 9 2.13 -16.36 -4.29
C THR A 9 2.31 -15.08 -5.08
N GLN A 10 3.46 -14.93 -5.73
CA GLN A 10 3.71 -13.80 -6.63
C GLN A 10 2.77 -13.83 -7.83
N PRO A 11 2.42 -12.66 -8.41
CA PRO A 11 1.74 -12.62 -9.70
C PRO A 11 2.56 -13.35 -10.75
N ASN A 12 1.86 -13.94 -11.72
CA ASN A 12 2.50 -14.64 -12.82
C ASN A 12 3.55 -13.76 -13.50
N ARG A 13 4.76 -14.27 -13.57
CA ARG A 13 5.88 -13.64 -14.27
C ARG A 13 6.42 -14.59 -15.32
N SER A 14 6.91 -14.05 -16.42
CA SER A 14 7.72 -14.80 -17.38
C SER A 14 9.11 -15.03 -16.76
N ALA A 15 9.59 -16.25 -16.82
CA ALA A 15 10.96 -16.61 -16.45
C ALA A 15 11.63 -17.31 -17.64
N TRP A 16 12.91 -17.07 -17.84
CA TRP A 16 13.72 -17.83 -18.78
C TRP A 16 14.08 -19.17 -18.12
N THR A 17 13.73 -20.27 -18.78
CA THR A 17 14.08 -21.63 -18.40
C THR A 17 14.76 -22.33 -19.56
N GLU A 18 15.47 -23.40 -19.32
CA GLU A 18 15.99 -24.24 -20.39
C GLU A 18 14.83 -24.84 -21.21
N THR A 19 15.07 -25.08 -22.49
CA THR A 19 14.04 -25.61 -23.39
C THR A 19 13.55 -26.97 -22.87
N GLY A 20 12.25 -27.08 -22.58
CA GLY A 20 11.62 -28.28 -22.03
C GLY A 20 11.49 -28.31 -20.50
N GLU A 21 12.07 -27.36 -19.79
CA GLU A 21 11.88 -27.22 -18.33
C GLU A 21 10.68 -26.31 -18.02
N VAL A 22 9.93 -26.73 -16.99
CA VAL A 22 8.80 -25.96 -16.45
C VAL A 22 9.12 -25.60 -14.99
N HIS A 23 9.21 -24.31 -14.72
CA HIS A 23 9.41 -23.83 -13.35
C HIS A 23 8.08 -23.83 -12.60
N LEU A 24 7.87 -24.85 -11.76
CA LEU A 24 6.67 -24.98 -10.96
C LEU A 24 6.84 -24.27 -9.62
N ILE A 25 5.94 -23.34 -9.33
CA ILE A 25 5.82 -22.70 -8.01
C ILE A 25 4.52 -23.17 -7.39
N THR A 26 4.60 -23.73 -6.18
CA THR A 26 3.42 -24.12 -5.42
C THR A 26 2.55 -22.89 -5.15
N ALA A 27 1.39 -22.83 -5.78
CA ALA A 27 0.40 -21.77 -5.60
C ALA A 27 -0.52 -22.12 -4.43
N ALA A 28 -0.11 -21.88 -3.21
CA ALA A 28 -1.02 -21.92 -2.07
C ALA A 28 -1.95 -20.69 -2.11
N ARG A 29 -3.27 -20.89 -2.08
CA ARG A 29 -4.22 -19.82 -1.81
C ARG A 29 -4.07 -19.39 -0.34
N GLY A 30 -3.21 -18.42 -0.11
CA GLY A 30 -2.97 -17.88 1.21
C GLY A 30 -3.76 -16.59 1.46
N LYS A 31 -3.65 -16.11 2.69
CA LYS A 31 -4.20 -14.82 3.09
C LYS A 31 -3.49 -13.69 2.31
N ARG A 32 -4.19 -12.58 2.13
CA ARG A 32 -3.65 -11.36 1.54
C ARG A 32 -3.21 -10.44 2.68
N LEU A 33 -1.97 -9.99 2.66
CA LEU A 33 -1.47 -8.92 3.50
C LEU A 33 -1.81 -7.59 2.82
N ASN A 34 -2.63 -6.79 3.45
CA ASN A 34 -2.97 -5.45 2.98
C ASN A 34 -2.04 -4.42 3.64
N VAL A 35 -1.65 -3.44 2.87
CA VAL A 35 -0.77 -2.34 3.30
C VAL A 35 -1.37 -1.04 2.84
N MET A 36 -1.54 -0.09 3.75
CA MET A 36 -1.74 1.31 3.42
C MET A 36 -0.43 2.06 3.55
N ALA A 37 -0.15 2.97 2.63
CA ALA A 37 1.02 3.83 2.71
C ALA A 37 0.74 5.26 2.28
N ALA A 38 1.36 6.19 2.98
CA ALA A 38 1.42 7.60 2.61
C ALA A 38 2.89 8.02 2.48
N LEU A 39 3.25 8.52 1.30
CA LEU A 39 4.55 9.15 1.08
C LEU A 39 4.46 10.61 1.50
N ILE A 40 5.20 10.98 2.54
CA ILE A 40 5.28 12.34 3.06
C ILE A 40 6.20 13.17 2.16
N SER A 41 6.00 14.48 2.11
CA SER A 41 6.82 15.40 1.30
C SER A 41 8.31 15.43 1.68
N THR A 42 8.66 14.93 2.88
CA THR A 42 10.04 14.74 3.34
C THR A 42 10.72 13.53 2.71
N GLY A 43 10.00 12.68 1.98
CA GLY A 43 10.48 11.39 1.47
C GLY A 43 10.21 10.21 2.39
N GLU A 44 9.72 10.44 3.60
CA GLU A 44 9.38 9.39 4.55
C GLU A 44 8.09 8.67 4.17
N LEU A 45 8.02 7.38 4.49
CA LEU A 45 6.85 6.53 4.30
C LEU A 45 6.18 6.25 5.63
N PHE A 46 4.90 6.65 5.75
CA PHE A 46 4.03 6.24 6.84
C PHE A 46 3.20 5.04 6.37
N THR A 47 3.26 3.91 7.09
CA THR A 47 2.65 2.65 6.65
C THR A 47 1.86 1.96 7.76
N ALA A 48 0.83 1.21 7.35
CA ALA A 48 0.12 0.26 8.21
C ALA A 48 -0.11 -1.04 7.46
N LYS A 49 0.08 -2.19 8.14
CA LYS A 49 -0.14 -3.54 7.60
C LYS A 49 -1.23 -4.25 8.39
N PHE A 50 -2.04 -5.02 7.70
CA PHE A 50 -3.09 -5.84 8.34
C PHE A 50 -3.50 -7.00 7.43
N TRP A 51 -3.99 -8.08 8.05
CA TRP A 51 -4.42 -9.28 7.35
C TRP A 51 -5.92 -9.27 7.02
N GLU A 52 -6.65 -8.30 7.55
CA GLU A 52 -8.07 -8.09 7.32
C GLU A 52 -8.30 -7.35 6.00
N THR A 53 -9.55 -7.37 5.54
CA THR A 53 -9.96 -6.54 4.39
C THR A 53 -9.89 -5.05 4.74
N THR A 54 -9.39 -4.25 3.85
CA THR A 54 -9.39 -2.78 4.01
C THR A 54 -10.82 -2.27 4.10
N THR A 55 -11.14 -1.63 5.20
CA THR A 55 -12.46 -1.02 5.46
C THR A 55 -12.33 0.49 5.57
N ALA A 56 -13.46 1.20 5.44
CA ALA A 56 -13.50 2.64 5.65
C ALA A 56 -13.05 3.04 7.07
N ALA A 57 -13.35 2.22 8.08
CA ALA A 57 -12.90 2.46 9.44
C ALA A 57 -11.36 2.37 9.58
N LEU A 58 -10.73 1.35 8.98
CA LEU A 58 -9.26 1.23 8.95
C LEU A 58 -8.61 2.40 8.21
N PHE A 59 -9.20 2.81 7.07
CA PHE A 59 -8.76 3.98 6.34
C PHE A 59 -8.83 5.26 7.18
N GLY A 60 -9.93 5.48 7.89
CA GLY A 60 -10.08 6.64 8.77
C GLY A 60 -9.12 6.63 9.94
N GLY A 61 -8.91 5.47 10.56
CA GLY A 61 -7.90 5.28 11.60
C GLY A 61 -6.49 5.60 11.11
N PHE A 62 -6.14 5.13 9.92
CA PHE A 62 -4.84 5.44 9.29
C PHE A 62 -4.65 6.93 9.08
N LEU A 63 -5.66 7.66 8.57
CA LEU A 63 -5.60 9.11 8.39
C LEU A 63 -5.43 9.86 9.72
N GLY A 64 -6.10 9.40 10.78
CA GLY A 64 -5.96 9.97 12.12
C GLY A 64 -4.55 9.83 12.65
N LEU A 65 -3.97 8.62 12.59
CA LEU A 65 -2.60 8.35 13.00
C LEU A 65 -1.56 9.11 12.15
N LEU A 66 -1.79 9.19 10.84
CA LEU A 66 -0.92 9.96 9.95
C LEU A 66 -0.91 11.44 10.31
N LEU A 67 -2.08 12.04 10.55
CA LEU A 67 -2.19 13.44 10.95
C LEU A 67 -1.50 13.71 12.29
N GLU A 68 -1.67 12.80 13.26
CA GLU A 68 -1.02 12.87 14.55
C GLU A 68 0.51 12.75 14.42
N SER A 69 1.00 11.81 13.64
CA SER A 69 2.43 11.60 13.37
C SER A 69 3.08 12.81 12.73
N VAL A 70 2.40 13.45 11.78
CA VAL A 70 2.92 14.66 11.09
C VAL A 70 2.84 15.91 11.99
N GLY A 71 1.89 15.97 12.91
CA GLY A 71 1.77 17.02 13.94
C GLY A 71 1.48 18.44 13.41
N ARG A 72 1.03 18.57 12.16
CA ARG A 72 0.70 19.85 11.49
C ARG A 72 -0.41 19.65 10.44
N PRO A 73 -1.07 20.70 9.96
CA PRO A 73 -2.03 20.58 8.88
C PRO A 73 -1.47 19.82 7.68
N LEU A 74 -2.25 18.89 7.15
CA LEU A 74 -1.83 17.92 6.15
C LEU A 74 -2.83 17.84 4.99
N THR A 75 -2.33 17.89 3.76
CA THR A 75 -3.11 17.54 2.58
C THR A 75 -2.72 16.14 2.12
N VAL A 76 -3.67 15.22 2.11
CA VAL A 76 -3.49 13.85 1.62
C VAL A 76 -4.04 13.74 0.21
N ILE A 77 -3.16 13.38 -0.74
CA ILE A 77 -3.51 13.10 -2.13
C ILE A 77 -3.77 11.59 -2.23
N LEU A 78 -4.91 11.20 -2.78
CA LEU A 78 -5.37 9.81 -2.86
C LEU A 78 -6.27 9.60 -4.09
N ASP A 79 -6.53 8.34 -4.42
CA ASP A 79 -7.45 7.99 -5.50
C ASP A 79 -8.94 8.12 -5.10
N ASN A 80 -9.82 7.76 -6.01
CA ASN A 80 -11.26 7.82 -5.84
C ASN A 80 -11.90 6.50 -5.38
N ALA A 81 -11.21 5.63 -4.64
CA ALA A 81 -11.78 4.38 -4.16
C ALA A 81 -13.07 4.63 -3.34
N SER A 82 -14.03 3.72 -3.46
CA SER A 82 -15.35 3.87 -2.82
C SER A 82 -15.27 3.93 -1.29
N ILE A 83 -14.30 3.26 -0.68
CA ILE A 83 -14.08 3.26 0.76
C ILE A 83 -13.71 4.66 1.29
N HIS A 84 -13.06 5.49 0.47
CA HIS A 84 -12.65 6.85 0.83
C HIS A 84 -13.85 7.81 0.93
N LYS A 85 -14.97 7.46 0.31
CA LYS A 85 -16.20 8.25 0.27
C LYS A 85 -17.38 7.60 0.99
N ALA A 86 -17.14 6.50 1.69
CA ALA A 86 -18.19 5.77 2.40
C ALA A 86 -18.91 6.68 3.40
N LYS A 87 -20.22 6.54 3.50
CA LYS A 87 -21.07 7.38 4.38
C LYS A 87 -20.67 7.22 5.86
N GLU A 88 -20.30 6.03 6.26
CA GLU A 88 -19.95 5.69 7.63
C GLU A 88 -18.71 6.44 8.17
N ILE A 89 -17.80 6.85 7.27
CA ILE A 89 -16.56 7.55 7.66
C ILE A 89 -16.72 9.08 7.65
N GLN A 90 -17.78 9.63 7.05
CA GLN A 90 -17.95 11.09 6.90
C GLN A 90 -17.87 11.87 8.22
N PRO A 91 -18.45 11.39 9.35
CA PRO A 91 -18.31 12.08 10.64
C PRO A 91 -16.85 12.18 11.10
N LEU A 92 -16.07 11.11 10.91
CA LEU A 92 -14.64 11.08 11.25
C LEU A 92 -13.84 12.02 10.33
N LEU A 93 -14.13 12.03 9.03
CA LEU A 93 -13.47 12.93 8.08
C LEU A 93 -13.75 14.40 8.41
N ALA A 94 -14.97 14.75 8.85
CA ALA A 94 -15.32 16.09 9.31
C ALA A 94 -14.47 16.49 10.52
N LEU A 95 -14.33 15.61 11.51
CA LEU A 95 -13.49 15.83 12.69
C LEU A 95 -12.00 16.00 12.31
N LEU A 96 -11.49 15.15 11.41
CA LEU A 96 -10.10 15.26 10.96
C LEU A 96 -9.86 16.53 10.15
N LYS A 97 -10.85 17.01 9.41
CA LYS A 97 -10.80 18.30 8.71
C LYS A 97 -10.67 19.48 9.68
N GLU A 98 -11.42 19.47 10.77
CA GLU A 98 -11.28 20.48 11.83
C GLU A 98 -9.89 20.47 12.46
N LYS A 99 -9.24 19.29 12.53
CA LYS A 99 -7.86 19.13 12.99
C LYS A 99 -6.80 19.47 11.93
N GLY A 100 -7.21 19.93 10.74
CA GLY A 100 -6.29 20.37 9.67
C GLY A 100 -6.02 19.36 8.58
N LEU A 101 -6.77 18.23 8.50
CA LEU A 101 -6.66 17.29 7.37
C LEU A 101 -7.45 17.80 6.17
N THR A 102 -6.82 17.81 5.01
CA THR A 102 -7.49 18.06 3.71
C THR A 102 -7.29 16.83 2.83
N LEU A 103 -8.36 16.31 2.22
CA LEU A 103 -8.29 15.25 1.22
C LEU A 103 -8.37 15.84 -0.19
N TYR A 104 -7.41 15.47 -1.04
CA TYR A 104 -7.40 15.83 -2.45
C TYR A 104 -7.48 14.56 -3.30
N PHE A 105 -8.57 14.40 -4.03
CA PHE A 105 -8.81 13.22 -4.87
C PHE A 105 -8.22 13.40 -6.26
N LEU A 106 -7.42 12.43 -6.68
CA LEU A 106 -6.89 12.38 -8.04
C LEU A 106 -8.01 12.17 -9.07
N PRO A 107 -7.81 12.60 -10.32
CA PRO A 107 -8.72 12.22 -11.39
C PRO A 107 -8.90 10.70 -11.49
N PRO A 108 -10.07 10.21 -11.91
CA PRO A 108 -10.25 8.79 -12.17
C PRO A 108 -9.23 8.26 -13.18
N TYR A 109 -8.78 7.02 -12.98
CA TYR A 109 -7.85 6.33 -13.88
C TYR A 109 -6.51 7.05 -14.13
N SER A 110 -5.97 7.71 -13.11
CA SER A 110 -4.69 8.44 -13.19
C SER A 110 -3.64 7.88 -12.19
N PRO A 111 -3.29 6.59 -12.27
CA PRO A 111 -2.34 5.98 -11.33
C PRO A 111 -0.93 6.59 -11.44
N GLU A 112 -0.57 7.13 -12.62
CA GLU A 112 0.71 7.78 -12.85
C GLU A 112 0.93 9.02 -11.97
N LEU A 113 -0.15 9.64 -11.49
CA LEU A 113 -0.11 10.79 -10.57
C LEU A 113 0.08 10.37 -9.11
N ASN A 114 -0.15 9.09 -8.79
CA ASN A 114 0.03 8.56 -7.45
C ASN A 114 1.43 7.96 -7.28
N ARG A 115 2.35 8.69 -6.67
CA ARG A 115 3.73 8.23 -6.48
C ARG A 115 3.84 6.91 -5.70
N VAL A 116 2.89 6.60 -4.82
CA VAL A 116 2.86 5.36 -4.03
C VAL A 116 2.57 4.15 -4.93
N GLU A 117 1.80 4.30 -5.98
CA GLU A 117 1.56 3.25 -7.00
C GLU A 117 2.87 2.76 -7.63
N LYS A 118 3.80 3.66 -7.92
CA LYS A 118 5.13 3.31 -8.46
C LYS A 118 5.93 2.47 -7.46
N LEU A 119 5.80 2.76 -6.17
CA LEU A 119 6.41 1.95 -5.12
C LEU A 119 5.83 0.53 -5.10
N TRP A 120 4.49 0.41 -5.16
CA TRP A 120 3.83 -0.90 -5.22
C TRP A 120 4.27 -1.72 -6.43
N HIS A 121 4.41 -1.08 -7.59
CA HIS A 121 4.90 -1.74 -8.79
C HIS A 121 6.31 -2.29 -8.57
N LYS A 122 7.24 -1.46 -8.10
CA LYS A 122 8.61 -1.89 -7.80
C LYS A 122 8.65 -3.03 -6.78
N MET A 123 7.93 -2.91 -5.66
CA MET A 123 7.85 -3.96 -4.65
C MET A 123 7.37 -5.29 -5.25
N LYS A 124 6.27 -5.27 -5.99
CA LYS A 124 5.65 -6.49 -6.53
C LYS A 124 6.43 -7.13 -7.67
N TYR A 125 7.04 -6.34 -8.52
CA TYR A 125 7.57 -6.82 -9.80
C TYR A 125 9.10 -6.80 -9.90
N GLU A 126 9.77 -6.00 -9.10
CA GLU A 126 11.23 -5.86 -9.19
C GLU A 126 11.94 -6.40 -7.94
N TRP A 127 11.47 -6.00 -6.74
CA TRP A 127 12.22 -6.25 -5.51
C TRP A 127 11.85 -7.55 -4.80
N MET A 128 10.58 -7.95 -4.81
CA MET A 128 10.18 -9.19 -4.17
C MET A 128 10.63 -10.38 -5.00
N ALA A 129 11.41 -11.28 -4.39
CA ALA A 129 11.84 -12.52 -5.04
C ALA A 129 10.63 -13.36 -5.49
N PHE A 130 10.78 -14.03 -6.64
CA PHE A 130 9.75 -14.91 -7.21
C PHE A 130 9.76 -16.26 -6.48
N LYS A 131 9.06 -16.35 -5.37
CA LYS A 131 8.95 -17.57 -4.54
C LYS A 131 7.61 -17.63 -3.82
N ALA A 132 7.17 -18.82 -3.46
CA ALA A 132 6.05 -19.00 -2.53
C ALA A 132 6.47 -18.59 -1.11
N ARG A 133 5.53 -18.10 -0.32
CA ARG A 133 5.74 -17.63 1.05
C ARG A 133 4.64 -18.13 1.97
N ASN A 134 4.96 -18.38 3.22
CA ASN A 134 3.96 -18.40 4.29
C ASN A 134 3.66 -16.97 4.77
N SER A 135 2.71 -16.82 5.68
CA SER A 135 2.30 -15.49 6.18
C SER A 135 3.46 -14.72 6.82
N ALA A 136 4.25 -15.37 7.67
CA ALA A 136 5.39 -14.73 8.33
C ALA A 136 6.49 -14.32 7.33
N GLY A 137 6.77 -15.17 6.35
CA GLY A 137 7.76 -14.87 5.31
C GLY A 137 7.31 -13.73 4.38
N LEU A 138 5.99 -13.62 4.09
CA LEU A 138 5.45 -12.51 3.32
C LEU A 138 5.59 -11.19 4.09
N GLU A 139 5.23 -11.21 5.37
CA GLU A 139 5.32 -10.03 6.23
C GLU A 139 6.78 -9.57 6.38
N ALA A 140 7.70 -10.49 6.65
CA ALA A 140 9.13 -10.19 6.74
C ALA A 140 9.72 -9.65 5.42
N ASP A 141 9.29 -10.17 4.27
CA ASP A 141 9.73 -9.66 2.97
C ASP A 141 9.17 -8.25 2.70
N VAL A 142 7.93 -7.97 3.08
CA VAL A 142 7.35 -6.62 2.98
C VAL A 142 8.07 -5.63 3.91
N ASP A 143 8.43 -6.04 5.12
CA ASP A 143 9.12 -5.19 6.10
C ASP A 143 10.51 -4.73 5.66
N LYS A 144 11.23 -5.57 4.91
CA LYS A 144 12.55 -5.20 4.38
C LYS A 144 12.50 -3.94 3.51
N PHE A 145 11.39 -3.66 2.86
CA PHE A 145 11.27 -2.52 1.95
C PHE A 145 11.04 -1.20 2.67
N TRP A 146 10.51 -1.20 3.89
CA TRP A 146 10.33 0.03 4.66
C TRP A 146 11.65 0.65 5.10
N THR A 147 12.65 -0.18 5.33
CA THR A 147 14.02 0.26 5.68
C THR A 147 14.80 0.80 4.47
N VAL A 148 14.44 0.38 3.25
CA VAL A 148 15.16 0.74 2.01
C VAL A 148 14.49 1.92 1.28
N SER A 149 13.18 2.10 1.44
CA SER A 149 12.41 3.07 0.65
C SER A 149 12.72 4.53 0.96
N ALA A 150 13.32 4.84 2.11
CA ALA A 150 13.81 6.19 2.41
C ALA A 150 14.94 6.66 1.44
N LEU A 151 15.58 5.73 0.72
CA LEU A 151 16.73 6.01 -0.16
C LEU A 151 16.41 6.02 -1.66
N ILE A 152 15.18 5.65 -2.09
CA ILE A 152 14.91 5.31 -3.51
C ILE A 152 13.79 6.16 -4.14
N ILE A 153 13.19 7.09 -3.41
CA ILE A 153 12.06 7.91 -3.91
C ILE A 153 12.53 9.31 -4.40
N GLU A 154 13.82 9.44 -4.69
CA GLU A 154 14.38 10.58 -5.43
C GLU A 154 14.04 10.54 -6.92
#